data_a964f9b5a89f2fc19788004e908581d0
#
_entry.id   a964f9b5a89f2fc19788004e908581d0
#
_cell.length_a   1.000
_cell.length_b   1.000
_cell.length_c   1.000
_cell.angle_alpha   90.00
_cell.angle_beta   90.00
_cell.angle_gamma   90.00
#
_symmetry.space_group_name_H-M   'P 1'
#
loop_
_entity.id
_entity.type
_entity.pdbx_description
1 polymer ?
#
loop_
_entity_poly.entity_id
_entity_poly.type
_entity_poly.pdbx_seq_one_letter_code
_entity_poly.pdbx_strand_id
1 'polypeptide(L)'
;MMATPLNWHQAVALCEQRGEPYALVTVLGVTGSVPREPATKMVITGEHCYDTIGGGHLEHRICQQARERLAKGLYQSELAHFPLGASLGQCCGGSMSVLLETHPGSQQQLVVFGAGHVARALVTILAELPWRVTWVDPRPEQFPAGPPANVRIHHTDDPAGDAPELCNQQQVLIVTHNHHLDFELCRALLTAGTPAGIGLIGSATKAERFRQRLAHRGFSDTDIARIRCPVGRSDVPGKRPMEVAVSIMAELLTLTAQPDNPASKRGISWQQLKGLLPEKETVDLPS
;
A
#
# COMPACT_ATOMS: atom_id res chain seq x y z
N MET A 1 -20.10 20.99 0.84
CA MET A 1 -20.57 20.03 -0.18
C MET A 1 -20.29 18.64 0.36
N MET A 2 -21.30 17.88 0.77
CA MET A 2 -21.09 16.49 1.18
C MET A 2 -20.67 15.69 -0.06
N ALA A 3 -19.54 15.01 -0.01
CA ALA A 3 -19.11 14.15 -1.10
C ALA A 3 -20.15 13.03 -1.30
N THR A 4 -20.57 12.80 -2.53
CA THR A 4 -21.46 11.68 -2.86
C THR A 4 -20.81 10.38 -2.37
N PRO A 5 -21.53 9.53 -1.62
CA PRO A 5 -20.95 8.27 -1.14
C PRO A 5 -20.52 7.43 -2.36
N LEU A 6 -19.29 6.92 -2.30
CA LEU A 6 -18.75 6.06 -3.35
C LEU A 6 -19.51 4.73 -3.36
N ASN A 7 -19.78 4.22 -4.55
CA ASN A 7 -20.23 2.83 -4.70
C ASN A 7 -19.03 1.86 -4.68
N TRP A 8 -19.30 0.54 -4.59
CA TRP A 8 -18.27 -0.48 -4.39
C TRP A 8 -17.16 -0.43 -5.48
N HIS A 9 -17.49 -0.24 -6.75
CA HIS A 9 -16.49 -0.23 -7.83
C HIS A 9 -15.63 1.03 -7.82
N GLN A 10 -16.18 2.19 -7.44
CA GLN A 10 -15.42 3.41 -7.23
C GLN A 10 -14.50 3.27 -6.00
N ALA A 11 -14.99 2.60 -4.95
CA ALA A 11 -14.20 2.32 -3.76
C ALA A 11 -13.02 1.39 -4.05
N VAL A 12 -13.22 0.32 -4.84
CA VAL A 12 -12.11 -0.55 -5.30
C VAL A 12 -11.08 0.27 -6.06
N ALA A 13 -11.52 1.05 -7.07
CA ALA A 13 -10.60 1.88 -7.85
C ALA A 13 -9.80 2.86 -6.96
N LEU A 14 -10.46 3.47 -5.96
CA LEU A 14 -9.81 4.38 -5.02
C LEU A 14 -8.81 3.66 -4.13
N CYS A 15 -9.15 2.48 -3.59
CA CYS A 15 -8.25 1.67 -2.77
C CYS A 15 -7.01 1.24 -3.57
N GLU A 16 -7.19 0.77 -4.81
CA GLU A 16 -6.09 0.41 -5.70
C GLU A 16 -5.18 1.61 -6.00
N GLN A 17 -5.76 2.76 -6.36
CA GLN A 17 -5.01 3.98 -6.61
C GLN A 17 -4.23 4.46 -5.39
N ARG A 18 -4.79 4.30 -4.18
CA ARG A 18 -4.14 4.70 -2.92
C ARG A 18 -3.21 3.63 -2.37
N GLY A 19 -3.19 2.44 -2.97
CA GLY A 19 -2.49 1.29 -2.41
C GLY A 19 -3.01 0.92 -1.01
N GLU A 20 -4.29 1.14 -0.74
CA GLU A 20 -4.94 0.88 0.54
C GLU A 20 -5.47 -0.55 0.59
N PRO A 21 -5.20 -1.34 1.65
CA PRO A 21 -5.74 -2.69 1.75
C PRO A 21 -7.25 -2.64 1.94
N TYR A 22 -7.95 -3.56 1.28
CA TYR A 22 -9.41 -3.64 1.36
C TYR A 22 -9.91 -5.09 1.28
N ALA A 23 -11.15 -5.29 1.68
CA ALA A 23 -11.89 -6.52 1.46
C ALA A 23 -13.07 -6.25 0.53
N LEU A 24 -13.23 -7.10 -0.48
CA LEU A 24 -14.42 -7.14 -1.34
C LEU A 24 -15.32 -8.29 -0.88
N VAL A 25 -16.56 -7.97 -0.58
CA VAL A 25 -17.60 -8.95 -0.22
C VAL A 25 -18.58 -9.06 -1.38
N THR A 26 -18.84 -10.28 -1.84
CA THR A 26 -19.81 -10.56 -2.89
C THR A 26 -20.85 -11.55 -2.38
N VAL A 27 -22.14 -11.22 -2.50
CA VAL A 27 -23.24 -12.15 -2.26
C VAL A 27 -23.29 -13.14 -3.42
N LEU A 28 -23.04 -14.42 -3.14
CA LEU A 28 -23.02 -15.48 -4.15
C LEU A 28 -24.39 -16.14 -4.33
N GLY A 29 -25.11 -16.34 -3.22
CA GLY A 29 -26.39 -17.00 -3.24
C GLY A 29 -27.20 -16.69 -2.00
N VAL A 30 -28.50 -16.79 -2.14
CA VAL A 30 -29.47 -16.51 -1.09
C VAL A 30 -30.59 -17.55 -1.10
N THR A 31 -31.19 -17.82 0.06
CA THR A 31 -32.33 -18.73 0.20
C THR A 31 -33.34 -18.10 1.16
N GLY A 32 -34.61 -18.16 0.84
CA GLY A 32 -35.68 -17.57 1.63
C GLY A 32 -35.72 -16.04 1.57
N SER A 33 -36.28 -15.40 2.61
CA SER A 33 -36.35 -13.93 2.68
C SER A 33 -35.00 -13.35 3.09
N VAL A 34 -34.41 -12.52 2.26
CA VAL A 34 -33.09 -11.92 2.42
C VAL A 34 -33.11 -10.43 2.08
N PRO A 35 -32.18 -9.63 2.67
CA PRO A 35 -32.18 -8.18 2.46
C PRO A 35 -31.59 -7.73 1.13
N ARG A 36 -30.85 -8.59 0.42
CA ARG A 36 -30.15 -8.27 -0.85
C ARG A 36 -30.09 -9.46 -1.79
N GLU A 37 -30.04 -9.16 -3.08
CA GLU A 37 -29.94 -10.10 -4.18
C GLU A 37 -28.49 -10.64 -4.38
N PRO A 38 -28.33 -11.82 -5.00
CA PRO A 38 -27.03 -12.28 -5.49
C PRO A 38 -26.32 -11.24 -6.34
N ALA A 39 -24.99 -11.28 -6.41
CA ALA A 39 -24.10 -10.33 -7.06
C ALA A 39 -24.02 -8.94 -6.40
N THR A 40 -24.77 -8.67 -5.33
CA THR A 40 -24.54 -7.47 -4.50
C THR A 40 -23.13 -7.48 -3.92
N LYS A 41 -22.48 -6.31 -3.95
CA LYS A 41 -21.11 -6.17 -3.47
C LYS A 41 -20.98 -5.05 -2.45
N MET A 42 -19.97 -5.18 -1.59
CA MET A 42 -19.59 -4.21 -0.57
C MET A 42 -18.08 -4.19 -0.44
N VAL A 43 -17.49 -3.02 -0.25
CA VAL A 43 -16.06 -2.86 0.02
C VAL A 43 -15.84 -2.40 1.45
N ILE A 44 -14.87 -3.01 2.12
CA ILE A 44 -14.53 -2.74 3.52
C ILE A 44 -13.05 -2.39 3.59
N THR A 45 -12.72 -1.24 4.14
CA THR A 45 -11.36 -0.85 4.53
C THR A 45 -11.20 -0.88 6.04
N GLY A 46 -10.02 -0.55 6.55
CA GLY A 46 -9.80 -0.40 7.99
C GLY A 46 -10.80 0.56 8.64
N GLU A 47 -11.12 1.67 7.94
CA GLU A 47 -11.94 2.76 8.49
C GLU A 47 -13.35 2.82 7.91
N HIS A 48 -13.53 2.51 6.64
CA HIS A 48 -14.78 2.74 5.92
C HIS A 48 -15.42 1.48 5.37
N CYS A 49 -16.73 1.58 5.11
CA CYS A 49 -17.50 0.63 4.33
C CYS A 49 -18.19 1.37 3.19
N TYR A 50 -18.23 0.76 2.01
CA TYR A 50 -18.83 1.30 0.80
C TYR A 50 -19.85 0.32 0.24
N ASP A 51 -21.03 0.80 -0.07
CA ASP A 51 -22.21 0.00 -0.34
C ASP A 51 -22.63 -0.90 0.84
N THR A 52 -23.59 -1.82 0.63
CA THR A 52 -24.15 -2.67 1.68
C THR A 52 -24.66 -3.98 1.13
N ILE A 53 -24.46 -5.05 1.88
CA ILE A 53 -25.03 -6.37 1.63
C ILE A 53 -26.35 -6.64 2.40
N GLY A 54 -26.95 -5.57 2.93
CA GLY A 54 -28.27 -5.62 3.56
C GLY A 54 -28.34 -5.11 4.98
N GLY A 55 -27.22 -4.65 5.55
CA GLY A 55 -27.16 -4.06 6.90
C GLY A 55 -27.33 -5.05 8.04
N GLY A 56 -27.56 -4.50 9.22
CA GLY A 56 -27.83 -5.26 10.43
C GLY A 56 -26.64 -6.07 10.97
N HIS A 57 -26.95 -7.11 11.75
CA HIS A 57 -25.97 -7.91 12.47
C HIS A 57 -25.05 -8.71 11.54
N LEU A 58 -25.56 -9.20 10.41
CA LEU A 58 -24.76 -9.92 9.40
C LEU A 58 -23.65 -9.05 8.85
N GLU A 59 -23.99 -7.85 8.38
CA GLU A 59 -23.03 -6.92 7.80
C GLU A 59 -21.99 -6.50 8.84
N HIS A 60 -22.41 -6.22 10.07
CA HIS A 60 -21.50 -5.89 11.17
C HIS A 60 -20.47 -7.01 11.41
N ARG A 61 -20.93 -8.26 11.44
CA ARG A 61 -20.05 -9.43 11.65
C ARG A 61 -19.04 -9.59 10.50
N ILE A 62 -19.50 -9.42 9.27
CA ILE A 62 -18.62 -9.50 8.09
C ILE A 62 -17.60 -8.34 8.07
N CYS A 63 -18.02 -7.13 8.43
CA CYS A 63 -17.11 -5.98 8.57
C CYS A 63 -16.03 -6.23 9.63
N GLN A 64 -16.41 -6.77 10.77
CA GLN A 64 -15.45 -7.12 11.82
C GLN A 64 -14.44 -8.18 11.32
N GLN A 65 -14.93 -9.28 10.75
CA GLN A 65 -14.08 -10.35 10.22
C GLN A 65 -13.12 -9.84 9.12
N ALA A 66 -13.63 -9.01 8.21
CA ALA A 66 -12.80 -8.40 7.17
C ALA A 66 -11.68 -7.53 7.75
N ARG A 67 -12.01 -6.64 8.70
CA ARG A 67 -11.03 -5.76 9.35
C ARG A 67 -9.99 -6.53 10.16
N GLU A 68 -10.38 -7.57 10.87
CA GLU A 68 -9.44 -8.45 11.59
C GLU A 68 -8.45 -9.11 10.62
N ARG A 69 -8.91 -9.54 9.44
CA ARG A 69 -8.05 -10.15 8.43
C ARG A 69 -7.09 -9.14 7.82
N LEU A 70 -7.58 -7.95 7.46
CA LEU A 70 -6.76 -6.86 6.94
C LEU A 70 -5.67 -6.46 7.95
N ALA A 71 -6.02 -6.32 9.23
CA ALA A 71 -5.07 -5.99 10.29
C ALA A 71 -3.99 -7.06 10.52
N LYS A 72 -4.34 -8.35 10.29
CA LYS A 72 -3.40 -9.48 10.39
C LYS A 72 -2.60 -9.72 9.10
N GLY A 73 -2.85 -8.96 8.03
CA GLY A 73 -2.22 -9.19 6.73
C GLY A 73 -2.60 -10.53 6.08
N LEU A 74 -3.80 -11.04 6.37
CA LEU A 74 -4.32 -12.29 5.82
C LEU A 74 -5.07 -12.00 4.52
N TYR A 75 -4.39 -12.15 3.39
CA TYR A 75 -4.91 -11.85 2.06
C TYR A 75 -5.24 -13.13 1.30
N GLN A 76 -6.51 -13.50 1.32
CA GLN A 76 -7.02 -14.71 0.67
C GLN A 76 -8.54 -14.62 0.46
N SER A 77 -9.07 -15.50 -0.39
CA SER A 77 -10.52 -15.64 -0.60
C SER A 77 -11.10 -16.70 0.33
N GLU A 78 -12.28 -16.42 0.88
CA GLU A 78 -13.03 -17.32 1.77
C GLU A 78 -14.50 -17.33 1.39
N LEU A 79 -15.09 -18.53 1.37
CA LEU A 79 -16.53 -18.71 1.28
C LEU A 79 -17.12 -18.83 2.65
N ALA A 80 -18.13 -18.02 2.96
CA ALA A 80 -18.83 -18.06 4.22
C ALA A 80 -20.35 -18.17 4.01
N HIS A 81 -21.00 -18.98 4.84
CA HIS A 81 -22.46 -19.16 4.82
C HIS A 81 -23.06 -18.70 6.13
N PHE A 82 -24.10 -17.86 6.04
CA PHE A 82 -24.77 -17.26 7.18
C PHE A 82 -26.26 -17.59 7.17
N PRO A 83 -26.74 -18.43 8.12
CA PRO A 83 -28.20 -18.57 8.35
C PRO A 83 -28.72 -17.29 9.01
N LEU A 84 -29.73 -16.65 8.41
CA LEU A 84 -30.33 -15.38 8.87
C LEU A 84 -31.50 -15.60 9.88
N GLY A 85 -31.49 -16.71 10.60
CA GLY A 85 -32.53 -17.03 11.58
C GLY A 85 -32.40 -16.24 12.91
N ALA A 86 -33.20 -16.63 13.90
CA ALA A 86 -33.30 -15.96 15.19
C ALA A 86 -31.96 -15.74 15.93
N SER A 87 -30.92 -16.51 15.62
CA SER A 87 -29.57 -16.37 16.18
C SER A 87 -28.86 -15.06 15.80
N LEU A 88 -29.31 -14.39 14.72
CA LEU A 88 -28.77 -13.09 14.27
C LEU A 88 -29.73 -11.92 14.54
N GLY A 89 -30.83 -12.13 15.29
CA GLY A 89 -31.78 -11.08 15.62
C GLY A 89 -32.49 -10.46 14.41
N GLN A 90 -32.51 -11.16 13.25
CA GLN A 90 -33.19 -10.71 12.04
C GLN A 90 -34.52 -11.41 11.84
N CYS A 91 -35.52 -10.66 11.39
CA CYS A 91 -36.86 -11.19 11.08
C CYS A 91 -36.89 -12.06 9.80
N CYS A 92 -35.78 -12.19 9.09
CA CYS A 92 -35.65 -12.92 7.83
C CYS A 92 -35.27 -14.37 8.12
N GLY A 93 -36.10 -15.33 7.73
CA GLY A 93 -35.85 -16.78 7.88
C GLY A 93 -34.99 -17.41 6.78
N GLY A 94 -34.20 -16.61 6.05
CA GLY A 94 -33.37 -17.06 4.93
C GLY A 94 -31.93 -17.39 5.28
N SER A 95 -31.10 -17.59 4.28
CA SER A 95 -29.64 -17.71 4.42
C SER A 95 -28.91 -17.01 3.27
N MET A 96 -27.65 -16.63 3.51
CA MET A 96 -26.81 -15.94 2.54
C MET A 96 -25.42 -16.57 2.50
N SER A 97 -24.94 -16.86 1.30
CA SER A 97 -23.54 -17.26 1.05
C SER A 97 -22.78 -16.09 0.45
N VAL A 98 -21.61 -15.80 0.98
CA VAL A 98 -20.75 -14.70 0.53
C VAL A 98 -19.37 -15.19 0.20
N LEU A 99 -18.73 -14.54 -0.77
CA LEU A 99 -17.30 -14.59 -1.00
C LEU A 99 -16.69 -13.36 -0.36
N LEU A 100 -15.73 -13.55 0.54
CA LEU A 100 -14.90 -12.52 1.14
C LEU A 100 -13.50 -12.60 0.54
N GLU A 101 -13.10 -11.58 -0.21
CA GLU A 101 -11.79 -11.48 -0.86
C GLU A 101 -11.02 -10.34 -0.19
N THR A 102 -9.84 -10.63 0.37
CA THR A 102 -9.00 -9.62 1.00
C THR A 102 -7.79 -9.31 0.12
N HIS A 103 -7.62 -8.04 -0.20
CA HIS A 103 -6.59 -7.50 -1.07
C HIS A 103 -5.53 -6.75 -0.27
N PRO A 104 -4.23 -6.98 -0.53
CA PRO A 104 -3.16 -6.47 0.34
C PRO A 104 -2.90 -4.97 0.22
N GLY A 105 -3.49 -4.28 -0.74
CA GLY A 105 -3.06 -2.92 -1.04
C GLY A 105 -1.58 -2.86 -1.43
N SER A 106 -0.98 -1.68 -1.37
CA SER A 106 0.44 -1.52 -1.65
C SER A 106 1.29 -2.06 -0.51
N GLN A 107 2.13 -3.05 -0.81
CA GLN A 107 3.15 -3.55 0.12
C GLN A 107 4.37 -2.63 0.18
N GLN A 108 4.50 -1.71 -0.78
CA GLN A 108 5.64 -0.84 -0.91
C GLN A 108 5.30 0.57 -0.41
N GLN A 109 6.07 1.03 0.57
CA GLN A 109 5.92 2.37 1.13
C GLN A 109 7.24 3.12 1.03
N LEU A 110 7.18 4.35 0.54
CA LEU A 110 8.33 5.20 0.30
C LEU A 110 8.11 6.59 0.88
N VAL A 111 9.07 7.07 1.64
CA VAL A 111 9.12 8.49 2.04
C VAL A 111 10.19 9.18 1.21
N VAL A 112 9.81 10.26 0.52
CA VAL A 112 10.68 11.05 -0.34
C VAL A 112 10.85 12.44 0.29
N PHE A 113 12.06 12.75 0.73
CA PHE A 113 12.44 14.08 1.21
C PHE A 113 13.04 14.89 0.07
N GLY A 114 12.41 16.02 -0.23
CA GLY A 114 12.78 16.94 -1.31
C GLY A 114 11.76 16.95 -2.45
N ALA A 115 11.39 18.15 -2.95
CA ALA A 115 10.47 18.34 -4.07
C ALA A 115 11.14 19.03 -5.28
N GLY A 116 12.44 18.78 -5.48
CA GLY A 116 13.20 19.25 -6.63
C GLY A 116 12.93 18.43 -7.91
N HIS A 117 13.67 18.72 -8.97
CA HIS A 117 13.47 18.12 -10.30
C HIS A 117 13.54 16.59 -10.31
N VAL A 118 14.48 15.98 -9.55
CA VAL A 118 14.61 14.51 -9.47
C VAL A 118 13.42 13.90 -8.73
N ALA A 119 13.01 14.50 -7.61
CA ALA A 119 11.84 14.04 -6.87
C ALA A 119 10.57 14.09 -7.72
N ARG A 120 10.35 15.19 -8.46
CA ARG A 120 9.20 15.31 -9.38
C ARG A 120 9.21 14.24 -10.46
N ALA A 121 10.36 14.01 -11.10
CA ALA A 121 10.50 12.95 -12.09
C ALA A 121 10.24 11.56 -11.49
N LEU A 122 10.74 11.30 -10.28
CA LEU A 122 10.51 10.05 -9.56
C LEU A 122 9.03 9.85 -9.22
N VAL A 123 8.36 10.89 -8.71
CA VAL A 123 6.92 10.85 -8.38
C VAL A 123 6.08 10.58 -9.64
N THR A 124 6.49 11.07 -10.81
CA THR A 124 5.81 10.74 -12.09
C THR A 124 5.86 9.23 -12.37
N ILE A 125 7.00 8.57 -12.12
CA ILE A 125 7.11 7.10 -12.29
C ILE A 125 6.30 6.37 -11.22
N LEU A 126 6.39 6.82 -9.97
CA LEU A 126 5.69 6.22 -8.83
C LEU A 126 4.17 6.32 -8.94
N ALA A 127 3.66 7.31 -9.66
CA ALA A 127 2.21 7.46 -9.92
C ALA A 127 1.60 6.26 -10.65
N GLU A 128 2.41 5.57 -11.47
CA GLU A 128 2.00 4.40 -12.29
C GLU A 128 2.29 3.06 -11.59
N LEU A 129 2.79 3.09 -10.34
CA LEU A 129 3.18 1.91 -9.61
C LEU A 129 2.34 1.75 -8.33
N PRO A 130 2.11 0.53 -7.86
CA PRO A 130 1.33 0.26 -6.66
C PRO A 130 2.14 0.58 -5.38
N TRP A 131 2.67 1.79 -5.29
CA TRP A 131 3.44 2.28 -4.16
C TRP A 131 2.65 3.35 -3.40
N ARG A 132 2.76 3.37 -2.08
CA ARG A 132 2.30 4.50 -1.26
C ARG A 132 3.48 5.42 -0.98
N VAL A 133 3.34 6.67 -1.36
CA VAL A 133 4.42 7.65 -1.25
C VAL A 133 4.02 8.76 -0.29
N THR A 134 4.87 9.04 0.70
CA THR A 134 4.81 10.28 1.47
C THR A 134 5.88 11.21 0.93
N TRP A 135 5.47 12.35 0.38
CA TRP A 135 6.36 13.32 -0.25
C TRP A 135 6.51 14.55 0.62
N VAL A 136 7.75 14.77 1.12
CA VAL A 136 8.06 15.74 2.18
C VAL A 136 8.96 16.85 1.66
N ASP A 137 8.57 18.10 1.81
CA ASP A 137 9.42 19.28 1.54
C ASP A 137 8.90 20.47 2.37
N PRO A 138 9.79 21.37 2.88
CA PRO A 138 9.38 22.57 3.60
C PRO A 138 8.80 23.66 2.70
N ARG A 139 8.83 23.51 1.37
CA ARG A 139 8.38 24.53 0.41
C ARG A 139 7.09 24.09 -0.28
N PRO A 140 5.92 24.58 0.17
CA PRO A 140 4.64 24.14 -0.36
C PRO A 140 4.47 24.42 -1.86
N GLU A 141 5.10 25.48 -2.37
CA GLU A 141 5.07 25.87 -3.79
C GLU A 141 5.81 24.88 -4.72
N GLN A 142 6.60 23.98 -4.17
CA GLN A 142 7.29 22.95 -4.94
C GLN A 142 6.37 21.77 -5.29
N PHE A 143 5.26 21.60 -4.60
CA PHE A 143 4.33 20.53 -4.89
C PHE A 143 3.35 20.89 -6.02
N PRO A 144 2.90 19.91 -6.82
CA PRO A 144 1.84 20.14 -7.80
C PRO A 144 0.49 20.37 -7.09
N ALA A 145 -0.41 21.13 -7.73
CA ALA A 145 -1.75 21.39 -7.21
C ALA A 145 -2.61 20.12 -7.05
N GLY A 146 -2.34 19.08 -7.86
CA GLY A 146 -3.01 17.78 -7.80
C GLY A 146 -1.96 16.66 -7.77
N PRO A 147 -1.54 16.20 -6.59
CA PRO A 147 -0.63 15.06 -6.52
C PRO A 147 -1.33 13.79 -7.00
N PRO A 148 -0.59 12.78 -7.49
CA PRO A 148 -1.14 11.47 -7.79
C PRO A 148 -1.87 10.87 -6.58
N ALA A 149 -2.88 10.02 -6.81
CA ALA A 149 -3.75 9.49 -5.75
C ALA A 149 -3.00 8.66 -4.70
N ASN A 150 -1.91 8.00 -5.10
CA ASN A 150 -1.03 7.22 -4.23
C ASN A 150 0.05 8.06 -3.53
N VAL A 151 0.08 9.38 -3.73
CA VAL A 151 1.07 10.31 -3.18
C VAL A 151 0.42 11.23 -2.16
N ARG A 152 0.84 11.11 -0.90
CA ARG A 152 0.46 12.02 0.19
C ARG A 152 1.53 13.09 0.33
N ILE A 153 1.16 14.36 0.16
CA ILE A 153 2.03 15.50 0.48
C ILE A 153 2.09 15.67 2.00
N HIS A 154 3.29 15.86 2.52
CA HIS A 154 3.56 16.26 3.89
C HIS A 154 4.43 17.51 3.89
N HIS A 155 3.80 18.66 4.07
CA HIS A 155 4.48 19.93 4.23
C HIS A 155 4.88 20.10 5.70
N THR A 156 6.16 20.40 5.96
CA THR A 156 6.69 20.67 7.29
C THR A 156 7.92 21.56 7.22
N ASP A 157 8.08 22.43 8.22
CA ASP A 157 9.26 23.29 8.36
C ASP A 157 10.44 22.55 9.01
N ASP A 158 10.20 21.40 9.67
CA ASP A 158 11.22 20.54 10.27
C ASP A 158 11.18 19.10 9.75
N PRO A 159 11.60 18.85 8.50
CA PRO A 159 11.61 17.50 7.94
C PRO A 159 12.48 16.50 8.73
N ALA A 160 13.54 16.98 9.40
CA ALA A 160 14.42 16.10 10.16
C ALA A 160 13.81 15.70 11.51
N GLY A 161 13.04 16.60 12.13
CA GLY A 161 12.28 16.31 13.35
C GLY A 161 11.14 15.31 13.10
N ASP A 162 10.44 15.45 11.98
CA ASP A 162 9.31 14.57 11.62
C ASP A 162 9.75 13.20 11.06
N ALA A 163 10.99 13.10 10.55
CA ALA A 163 11.48 11.88 9.87
C ALA A 163 11.35 10.59 10.69
N PRO A 164 11.64 10.55 12.01
CA PRO A 164 11.51 9.35 12.82
C PRO A 164 10.08 8.78 12.84
N GLU A 165 9.08 9.64 12.91
CA GLU A 165 7.67 9.23 12.93
C GLU A 165 7.16 8.82 11.56
N LEU A 166 7.55 9.58 10.51
CA LEU A 166 7.13 9.33 9.14
C LEU A 166 7.72 8.05 8.52
N CYS A 167 8.90 7.59 9.00
CA CYS A 167 9.72 6.61 8.30
C CYS A 167 9.81 5.24 8.98
N ASN A 168 8.79 4.85 9.78
CA ASN A 168 8.80 3.57 10.48
C ASN A 168 8.68 2.39 9.50
N GLN A 169 9.74 1.56 9.40
CA GLN A 169 9.86 0.38 8.51
C GLN A 169 9.67 0.66 7.00
N GLN A 170 9.77 1.90 6.57
CA GLN A 170 9.61 2.30 5.17
C GLN A 170 10.96 2.47 4.49
N GLN A 171 10.98 2.40 3.15
CA GLN A 171 12.09 2.88 2.36
C GLN A 171 12.10 4.40 2.38
N VAL A 172 13.28 4.98 2.47
CA VAL A 172 13.45 6.44 2.51
C VAL A 172 14.37 6.89 1.39
N LEU A 173 13.99 7.96 0.70
CA LEU A 173 14.83 8.66 -0.27
C LEU A 173 15.04 10.10 0.16
N ILE A 174 16.30 10.49 0.26
CA ILE A 174 16.72 11.87 0.52
C ILE A 174 17.27 12.43 -0.78
N VAL A 175 16.49 13.31 -1.41
CA VAL A 175 16.79 13.92 -2.72
C VAL A 175 16.66 15.44 -2.65
N THR A 176 17.04 16.02 -1.50
CA THR A 176 16.98 17.47 -1.31
C THR A 176 18.15 18.18 -2.02
N HIS A 177 18.05 19.50 -2.17
CA HIS A 177 19.14 20.34 -2.67
C HIS A 177 20.03 20.87 -1.54
N ASN A 178 19.66 20.63 -0.28
CA ASN A 178 20.33 21.18 0.90
C ASN A 178 21.16 20.11 1.59
N HIS A 179 22.48 20.19 1.45
CA HIS A 179 23.42 19.23 2.08
C HIS A 179 23.37 19.19 3.60
N HIS A 180 22.99 20.29 4.26
CA HIS A 180 22.83 20.31 5.70
C HIS A 180 21.61 19.52 6.12
N LEU A 181 20.48 19.76 5.48
CA LEU A 181 19.24 19.02 5.70
C LEU A 181 19.43 17.53 5.41
N ASP A 182 20.09 17.19 4.29
CA ASP A 182 20.41 15.79 3.98
C ASP A 182 21.16 15.09 5.10
N PHE A 183 22.13 15.79 5.73
CA PHE A 183 22.89 15.24 6.83
C PHE A 183 22.05 15.07 8.11
N GLU A 184 21.25 16.07 8.46
CA GLU A 184 20.37 16.01 9.64
C GLU A 184 19.28 14.94 9.47
N LEU A 185 18.73 14.75 8.26
CA LEU A 185 17.82 13.62 7.94
C LEU A 185 18.51 12.28 8.15
N CYS A 186 19.73 12.08 7.59
CA CYS A 186 20.47 10.84 7.80
C CYS A 186 20.70 10.58 9.30
N ARG A 187 21.10 11.59 10.05
CA ARG A 187 21.34 11.50 11.49
C ARG A 187 20.07 11.13 12.26
N ALA A 188 18.96 11.82 12.01
CA ALA A 188 17.67 11.56 12.67
C ALA A 188 17.17 10.13 12.40
N LEU A 189 17.23 9.69 11.15
CA LEU A 189 16.80 8.36 10.73
C LEU A 189 17.68 7.24 11.32
N LEU A 190 18.99 7.43 11.39
CA LEU A 190 19.88 6.46 12.03
C LEU A 190 19.67 6.41 13.54
N THR A 191 19.43 7.56 14.19
CA THR A 191 19.14 7.61 15.63
C THR A 191 17.84 6.89 15.95
N ALA A 192 16.82 7.04 15.13
CA ALA A 192 15.53 6.35 15.29
C ALA A 192 15.64 4.84 15.00
N GLY A 193 16.56 4.43 14.14
CA GLY A 193 16.77 3.01 13.79
C GLY A 193 15.64 2.35 13.00
N THR A 194 14.62 3.09 12.65
CA THR A 194 13.34 2.58 12.16
C THR A 194 13.21 2.34 10.65
N PRO A 195 13.88 3.07 9.73
CA PRO A 195 13.65 2.86 8.29
C PRO A 195 14.19 1.52 7.80
N ALA A 196 13.51 0.92 6.82
CA ALA A 196 13.95 -0.32 6.16
C ALA A 196 15.24 -0.10 5.35
N GLY A 197 15.43 1.10 4.79
CA GLY A 197 16.65 1.50 4.09
C GLY A 197 16.62 2.99 3.75
N ILE A 198 17.81 3.59 3.63
CA ILE A 198 17.98 5.01 3.34
C ILE A 198 18.75 5.15 2.04
N GLY A 199 18.13 5.74 1.02
CA GLY A 199 18.79 6.17 -0.22
C GLY A 199 19.09 7.67 -0.16
N LEU A 200 20.32 8.06 -0.45
CA LEU A 200 20.74 9.47 -0.47
C LEU A 200 21.28 9.84 -1.85
N ILE A 201 20.70 10.89 -2.44
CA ILE A 201 21.26 11.44 -3.68
C ILE A 201 22.62 12.09 -3.40
N GLY A 202 23.60 11.81 -4.24
CA GLY A 202 24.93 12.41 -4.04
C GLY A 202 25.99 11.83 -4.97
N SER A 203 27.22 12.17 -4.67
CA SER A 203 28.42 11.61 -5.28
C SER A 203 29.17 10.73 -4.27
N ALA A 204 30.13 9.94 -4.76
CA ALA A 204 31.04 9.18 -3.89
C ALA A 204 31.74 10.10 -2.87
N THR A 205 32.10 11.32 -3.29
CA THR A 205 32.71 12.33 -2.39
C THR A 205 31.75 12.75 -1.27
N LYS A 206 30.46 12.95 -1.57
CA LYS A 206 29.44 13.27 -0.54
C LYS A 206 29.25 12.09 0.40
N ALA A 207 29.18 10.87 -0.14
CA ALA A 207 29.05 9.66 0.65
C ALA A 207 30.18 9.53 1.68
N GLU A 208 31.43 9.68 1.24
CA GLU A 208 32.60 9.59 2.12
C GLU A 208 32.62 10.68 3.21
N ARG A 209 32.28 11.92 2.83
CA ARG A 209 32.17 13.03 3.79
C ARG A 209 31.07 12.78 4.84
N PHE A 210 29.93 12.21 4.44
CA PHE A 210 28.84 11.90 5.37
C PHE A 210 29.23 10.74 6.28
N ARG A 211 29.86 9.70 5.75
CA ARG A 211 30.36 8.57 6.53
C ARG A 211 31.31 9.05 7.66
N GLN A 212 32.30 9.86 7.33
CA GLN A 212 33.25 10.41 8.32
C GLN A 212 32.54 11.24 9.38
N ARG A 213 31.63 12.14 8.97
CA ARG A 213 30.89 13.00 9.91
C ARG A 213 29.98 12.21 10.84
N LEU A 214 29.32 11.14 10.34
CA LEU A 214 28.46 10.27 11.14
C LEU A 214 29.30 9.44 12.11
N ALA A 215 30.43 8.89 11.69
CA ALA A 215 31.37 8.18 12.55
C ALA A 215 31.86 9.08 13.70
N HIS A 216 32.21 10.34 13.41
CA HIS A 216 32.56 11.34 14.44
C HIS A 216 31.41 11.67 15.41
N ARG A 217 30.15 11.41 15.02
CA ARG A 217 28.99 11.55 15.89
C ARG A 217 28.64 10.27 16.66
N GLY A 218 29.47 9.22 16.54
CA GLY A 218 29.33 7.98 17.29
C GLY A 218 28.48 6.91 16.67
N PHE A 219 28.04 7.07 15.39
CA PHE A 219 27.37 6.01 14.67
C PHE A 219 28.34 4.91 14.26
N SER A 220 27.92 3.65 14.40
CA SER A 220 28.71 2.49 14.00
C SER A 220 28.78 2.36 12.47
N ASP A 221 29.79 1.64 11.98
CA ASP A 221 29.89 1.32 10.55
C ASP A 221 28.65 0.55 10.05
N THR A 222 28.05 -0.28 10.88
CA THR A 222 26.81 -1.01 10.58
C THR A 222 25.63 -0.06 10.39
N ASP A 223 25.49 0.96 11.24
CA ASP A 223 24.43 1.97 11.07
C ASP A 223 24.66 2.78 9.81
N ILE A 224 25.88 3.24 9.58
CA ILE A 224 26.24 4.06 8.42
C ILE A 224 26.03 3.28 7.10
N ALA A 225 26.28 1.97 7.08
CA ALA A 225 26.08 1.11 5.91
C ALA A 225 24.61 1.00 5.48
N ARG A 226 23.66 1.40 6.32
CA ARG A 226 22.24 1.49 5.96
C ARG A 226 21.94 2.63 4.98
N ILE A 227 22.88 3.58 4.83
CA ILE A 227 22.75 4.70 3.90
C ILE A 227 23.42 4.31 2.57
N ARG A 228 22.63 4.14 1.54
CA ARG A 228 23.10 3.94 0.17
C ARG A 228 23.31 5.31 -0.50
N CYS A 229 24.54 5.67 -0.73
CA CYS A 229 24.94 6.93 -1.40
C CYS A 229 26.16 6.67 -2.30
N PRO A 230 26.09 7.01 -3.58
CA PRO A 230 24.95 7.52 -4.34
C PRO A 230 23.80 6.51 -4.43
N VAL A 231 22.55 6.97 -4.31
CA VAL A 231 21.37 6.14 -4.57
C VAL A 231 21.18 6.00 -6.08
N GLY A 232 20.71 4.84 -6.51
CA GLY A 232 20.49 4.48 -7.90
C GLY A 232 21.52 3.49 -8.43
N ARG A 233 21.17 2.81 -9.51
CA ARG A 233 22.02 1.82 -10.15
C ARG A 233 23.12 2.47 -10.98
N SER A 234 24.36 2.08 -10.75
CA SER A 234 25.54 2.62 -11.46
C SER A 234 25.63 2.19 -12.95
N ASP A 235 24.94 1.10 -13.31
CA ASP A 235 24.84 0.59 -14.68
C ASP A 235 23.71 1.26 -15.51
N VAL A 236 22.90 2.12 -14.90
CA VAL A 236 21.92 2.97 -15.59
C VAL A 236 22.54 4.36 -15.78
N PRO A 237 23.00 4.71 -16.99
CA PRO A 237 23.64 6.00 -17.23
C PRO A 237 22.62 7.14 -17.27
N GLY A 238 23.09 8.35 -16.94
CA GLY A 238 22.31 9.56 -17.11
C GLY A 238 22.57 10.60 -16.03
N LYS A 239 22.28 11.86 -16.39
CA LYS A 239 22.41 13.03 -15.48
C LYS A 239 21.15 13.89 -15.47
N ARG A 240 20.23 13.68 -16.42
CA ARG A 240 18.95 14.39 -16.42
C ARG A 240 18.05 13.91 -15.30
N PRO A 241 17.19 14.75 -14.74
CA PRO A 241 16.32 14.36 -13.63
C PRO A 241 15.56 13.05 -13.83
N MET A 242 15.00 12.82 -15.02
CA MET A 242 14.28 11.60 -15.34
C MET A 242 15.20 10.37 -15.43
N GLU A 243 16.40 10.51 -15.99
CA GLU A 243 17.38 9.42 -16.07
C GLU A 243 17.84 8.99 -14.67
N VAL A 244 18.08 9.96 -13.78
CA VAL A 244 18.40 9.70 -12.38
C VAL A 244 17.22 9.05 -11.66
N ALA A 245 16.00 9.50 -11.92
CA ALA A 245 14.79 8.90 -11.34
C ALA A 245 14.60 7.44 -11.78
N VAL A 246 14.84 7.12 -13.04
CA VAL A 246 14.82 5.73 -13.57
C VAL A 246 15.87 4.88 -12.89
N SER A 247 17.11 5.38 -12.72
CA SER A 247 18.18 4.68 -12.01
C SER A 247 17.80 4.37 -10.56
N ILE A 248 17.25 5.36 -9.83
CA ILE A 248 16.76 5.19 -8.47
C ILE A 248 15.63 4.17 -8.42
N MET A 249 14.68 4.26 -9.35
CA MET A 249 13.53 3.35 -9.35
C MET A 249 13.94 1.91 -9.63
N ALA A 250 14.89 1.70 -10.55
CA ALA A 250 15.46 0.38 -10.83
C ALA A 250 16.13 -0.25 -9.60
N GLU A 251 16.86 0.55 -8.79
CA GLU A 251 17.41 0.09 -7.52
C GLU A 251 16.29 -0.28 -6.54
N LEU A 252 15.29 0.59 -6.35
CA LEU A 252 14.19 0.35 -5.42
C LEU A 252 13.40 -0.91 -5.77
N LEU A 253 13.07 -1.13 -7.03
CA LEU A 253 12.36 -2.32 -7.49
C LEU A 253 13.19 -3.60 -7.21
N THR A 254 14.51 -3.53 -7.36
CA THR A 254 15.39 -4.67 -7.06
C THR A 254 15.42 -4.97 -5.54
N LEU A 255 15.47 -3.93 -4.71
CA LEU A 255 15.52 -4.08 -3.26
C LEU A 255 14.20 -4.57 -2.66
N THR A 256 13.09 -4.25 -3.29
CA THR A 256 11.75 -4.58 -2.81
C THR A 256 11.12 -5.77 -3.53
N ALA A 257 11.84 -6.39 -4.47
CA ALA A 257 11.40 -7.61 -5.11
C ALA A 257 11.18 -8.70 -4.05
N GLN A 258 9.91 -9.09 -3.89
CA GLN A 258 9.59 -10.23 -3.03
C GLN A 258 9.85 -11.51 -3.82
N PRO A 259 10.48 -12.53 -3.22
CA PRO A 259 10.56 -13.82 -3.85
C PRO A 259 9.13 -14.34 -4.09
N ASP A 260 8.88 -14.88 -5.28
CA ASP A 260 7.62 -15.53 -5.61
C ASP A 260 7.30 -16.56 -4.52
N ASN A 261 6.32 -16.28 -3.66
CA ASN A 261 5.86 -17.22 -2.66
C ASN A 261 4.71 -18.06 -3.25
N PRO A 262 4.97 -19.31 -3.69
CA PRO A 262 3.92 -20.14 -4.29
C PRO A 262 2.78 -20.46 -3.30
N ALA A 263 2.98 -20.26 -2.00
CA ALA A 263 1.93 -20.46 -1.00
C ALA A 263 0.90 -19.31 -0.98
N SER A 264 1.25 -18.10 -1.43
CA SER A 264 0.34 -16.96 -1.49
C SER A 264 -0.66 -17.04 -2.64
N LYS A 265 -0.43 -17.91 -3.64
CA LYS A 265 -1.30 -18.11 -4.81
C LYS A 265 -2.39 -19.19 -4.59
N ARG A 266 -2.54 -19.70 -3.37
CA ARG A 266 -3.57 -20.72 -3.05
C ARG A 266 -4.89 -20.04 -2.74
N GLY A 267 -5.71 -19.88 -3.76
CA GLY A 267 -7.13 -19.56 -3.61
C GLY A 267 -7.97 -20.75 -3.13
N ILE A 268 -9.28 -20.70 -3.31
CA ILE A 268 -10.20 -21.80 -3.03
C ILE A 268 -9.84 -23.00 -3.92
N SER A 269 -9.64 -24.16 -3.32
CA SER A 269 -9.25 -25.37 -4.07
C SER A 269 -10.36 -25.84 -5.01
N TRP A 270 -9.98 -26.49 -6.11
CA TRP A 270 -10.95 -27.09 -7.03
C TRP A 270 -11.89 -28.08 -6.32
N GLN A 271 -11.43 -28.83 -5.34
CA GLN A 271 -12.25 -29.74 -4.54
C GLN A 271 -13.35 -29.01 -3.77
N GLN A 272 -13.06 -27.85 -3.22
CA GLN A 272 -14.04 -26.98 -2.55
C GLN A 272 -15.03 -26.39 -3.54
N LEU A 273 -14.56 -25.97 -4.73
CA LEU A 273 -15.42 -25.41 -5.78
C LEU A 273 -16.29 -26.48 -6.43
N LYS A 274 -15.76 -27.69 -6.67
CA LYS A 274 -16.50 -28.79 -7.30
C LYS A 274 -17.77 -29.16 -6.55
N GLY A 275 -17.77 -29.07 -5.21
CA GLY A 275 -18.95 -29.31 -4.40
C GLY A 275 -20.05 -28.22 -4.51
N LEU A 276 -19.72 -27.09 -5.12
CA LEU A 276 -20.65 -25.97 -5.36
C LEU A 276 -21.22 -25.96 -6.79
N LEU A 277 -20.60 -26.73 -7.71
CA LEU A 277 -21.07 -26.80 -9.10
C LEU A 277 -22.18 -27.84 -9.21
N PRO A 278 -23.26 -27.55 -9.98
CA PRO A 278 -24.26 -28.55 -10.30
C PRO A 278 -23.59 -29.71 -11.07
N GLU A 279 -24.03 -30.95 -10.82
CA GLU A 279 -23.46 -32.17 -11.44
C GLU A 279 -23.55 -32.25 -12.97
N LYS A 280 -24.14 -31.27 -13.63
CA LYS A 280 -24.28 -31.20 -15.09
C LYS A 280 -23.95 -29.81 -15.59
N GLU A 281 -22.86 -29.72 -16.27
CA GLU A 281 -22.45 -28.88 -17.38
C GLU A 281 -20.94 -28.61 -17.32
N THR A 282 -20.16 -29.61 -17.77
CA THR A 282 -18.85 -29.33 -18.35
C THR A 282 -19.11 -28.57 -19.64
N VAL A 283 -19.00 -27.25 -19.61
CA VAL A 283 -18.90 -26.47 -20.84
C VAL A 283 -17.55 -26.85 -21.46
N ASP A 284 -17.60 -27.64 -22.53
CA ASP A 284 -16.45 -27.85 -23.41
C ASP A 284 -16.08 -26.48 -24.00
N LEU A 285 -15.02 -25.89 -23.47
CA LEU A 285 -14.40 -24.72 -24.10
C LEU A 285 -13.74 -25.19 -25.40
N PRO A 286 -14.08 -24.58 -26.56
CA PRO A 286 -13.41 -24.92 -27.80
C PRO A 286 -11.92 -24.62 -27.68
N SER A 287 -11.10 -25.59 -28.10
CA SER A 287 -9.65 -25.58 -28.17
C SER A 287 -9.10 -24.49 -29.10
#